data_1bbfed5a7ecbad1b080370299dfe00bd
#
_entry.id   1bbfed5a7ecbad1b080370299dfe00bd
#
_cell.length_a   1.000
_cell.length_b   1.000
_cell.length_c   1.000
_cell.angle_alpha   90.00
_cell.angle_beta   90.00
_cell.angle_gamma   90.00
#
_symmetry.space_group_name_H-M   'P 1'
#
loop_
_entity.id
_entity.type
_entity.pdbx_description
1 polymer ?
#
loop_
_entity_poly.entity_id
_entity_poly.type
_entity_poly.pdbx_seq_one_letter_code
_entity_poly.pdbx_strand_id
1 'polypeptide(L)'
;MVMILAWPLFGQYLITTQDSLLTNAADYLIITHPNFTGQLDPLCRLRDSLGLSVKMVQTDLIYSVFPDTSAAMSIRLCLQRVYDHWTTRPTYVLLVGDAQRGGGANNFIPCKLFPKFSYPYAGGLTQHSTDNWYVTLEGNDSIPDLIIGRLPVNTAARTESLVNKIIRYETQDPPGLWHRTVLLNSSTDREVYATGYVAGFFQPAGDSVIKIYESQGNTPSLRTRHVQAFNQGVVMVFACCHGTQPPAWYGPNYTLFSYLDIPSLANAVYPVSFQRG
;
A
#
# COMPACT_ATOMS: atom_id res chain seq x y z
N MET A 1 18.69 -35.54 14.93
CA MET A 1 17.37 -35.74 14.31
C MET A 1 16.97 -34.38 13.73
N VAL A 2 17.22 -34.16 12.45
CA VAL A 2 16.85 -32.91 11.77
C VAL A 2 15.36 -32.98 11.55
N MET A 3 14.62 -32.18 12.27
CA MET A 3 13.18 -32.01 12.06
C MET A 3 13.01 -31.26 10.73
N ILE A 4 12.76 -32.02 9.66
CA ILE A 4 12.32 -31.43 8.39
C ILE A 4 10.90 -30.93 8.66
N LEU A 5 10.77 -29.63 8.99
CA LEU A 5 9.48 -28.95 8.97
C LEU A 5 9.00 -29.02 7.50
N ALA A 6 8.05 -29.91 7.25
CA ALA A 6 7.36 -29.94 5.96
C ALA A 6 6.73 -28.57 5.76
N TRP A 7 7.24 -27.82 4.80
CA TRP A 7 6.67 -26.53 4.41
C TRP A 7 5.26 -26.80 3.88
N PRO A 8 4.27 -26.11 4.43
CA PRO A 8 2.91 -26.29 3.97
C PRO A 8 2.81 -26.02 2.45
N LEU A 9 2.06 -26.85 1.75
CA LEU A 9 1.83 -26.70 0.33
C LEU A 9 1.03 -25.39 0.08
N PHE A 10 1.37 -24.64 -0.95
CA PHE A 10 0.69 -23.40 -1.36
C PHE A 10 -0.85 -23.51 -1.35
N GLY A 11 -1.38 -24.66 -1.73
CA GLY A 11 -2.83 -24.93 -1.77
C GLY A 11 -3.56 -24.79 -0.42
N GLN A 12 -2.87 -24.81 0.73
CA GLN A 12 -3.51 -24.65 2.04
C GLN A 12 -4.06 -23.24 2.30
N TYR A 13 -3.48 -22.23 1.67
CA TYR A 13 -3.94 -20.84 1.83
C TYR A 13 -5.10 -20.50 0.89
N LEU A 14 -5.19 -21.17 -0.26
CA LEU A 14 -6.14 -20.84 -1.32
C LEU A 14 -7.53 -21.45 -1.04
N ILE A 15 -8.52 -20.58 -0.96
CA ILE A 15 -9.94 -20.95 -0.97
C ILE A 15 -10.36 -21.24 -2.40
N THR A 16 -10.83 -22.45 -2.65
CA THR A 16 -11.18 -22.92 -4.02
C THR A 16 -12.65 -23.25 -4.21
N THR A 17 -13.44 -23.29 -3.15
CA THR A 17 -14.87 -23.66 -3.22
C THR A 17 -15.74 -22.63 -2.54
N GLN A 18 -16.99 -22.55 -2.94
CA GLN A 18 -18.00 -21.71 -2.32
C GLN A 18 -18.15 -22.01 -0.84
N ASP A 19 -18.31 -23.27 -0.46
CA ASP A 19 -18.49 -23.67 0.95
C ASP A 19 -17.32 -23.21 1.81
N SER A 20 -16.09 -23.39 1.31
CA SER A 20 -14.89 -22.94 1.99
C SER A 20 -14.81 -21.40 2.06
N LEU A 21 -15.38 -20.66 1.12
CA LEU A 21 -15.47 -19.20 1.18
C LEU A 21 -16.51 -18.73 2.21
N LEU A 22 -17.64 -19.44 2.28
CA LEU A 22 -18.74 -19.05 3.17
C LEU A 22 -18.51 -19.41 4.65
N THR A 23 -17.63 -20.40 4.94
CA THR A 23 -17.41 -20.95 6.27
C THR A 23 -15.92 -21.15 6.55
N ASN A 24 -15.21 -20.11 6.95
CA ASN A 24 -13.77 -20.21 7.22
C ASN A 24 -13.37 -19.36 8.45
N ALA A 25 -12.06 -19.22 8.64
CA ALA A 25 -11.46 -18.37 9.66
C ALA A 25 -10.08 -17.90 9.17
N ALA A 26 -9.75 -16.66 9.35
CA ALA A 26 -8.40 -16.14 9.14
C ALA A 26 -8.20 -14.77 9.79
N ASP A 27 -6.99 -14.50 10.24
CA ASP A 27 -6.57 -13.17 10.69
C ASP A 27 -6.19 -12.27 9.51
N TYR A 28 -5.69 -12.87 8.43
CA TYR A 28 -5.17 -12.19 7.25
C TYR A 28 -5.82 -12.76 5.98
N LEU A 29 -6.67 -11.97 5.34
CA LEU A 29 -7.34 -12.35 4.11
C LEU A 29 -6.71 -11.65 2.90
N ILE A 30 -6.28 -12.42 1.90
CA ILE A 30 -5.80 -11.90 0.62
C ILE A 30 -6.88 -12.08 -0.43
N ILE A 31 -7.29 -11.00 -1.09
CA ILE A 31 -8.12 -11.02 -2.29
C ILE A 31 -7.22 -10.70 -3.48
N THR A 32 -7.13 -11.63 -4.43
CA THR A 32 -6.20 -11.51 -5.56
C THR A 32 -6.87 -11.82 -6.89
N HIS A 33 -6.41 -11.15 -7.95
CA HIS A 33 -6.72 -11.62 -9.30
C HIS A 33 -5.95 -12.93 -9.59
N PRO A 34 -6.53 -13.90 -10.33
CA PRO A 34 -5.89 -15.20 -10.62
C PRO A 34 -4.45 -15.08 -11.16
N ASN A 35 -4.18 -14.07 -11.97
CA ASN A 35 -2.86 -13.84 -12.58
C ASN A 35 -1.72 -13.62 -11.58
N PHE A 36 -2.02 -13.32 -10.31
CA PHE A 36 -1.02 -12.95 -9.29
C PHE A 36 -0.93 -13.97 -8.15
N THR A 37 -1.77 -14.98 -8.15
CA THR A 37 -1.90 -15.97 -7.07
C THR A 37 -0.57 -16.67 -6.77
N GLY A 38 0.15 -17.11 -7.80
CA GLY A 38 1.39 -17.88 -7.65
C GLY A 38 2.55 -17.13 -6.98
N GLN A 39 2.55 -15.80 -7.05
CA GLN A 39 3.60 -14.96 -6.49
C GLN A 39 3.42 -14.64 -5.01
N LEU A 40 2.27 -15.01 -4.42
CA LEU A 40 1.88 -14.61 -3.05
C LEU A 40 2.29 -15.62 -1.98
N ASP A 41 2.69 -16.85 -2.37
CA ASP A 41 3.08 -17.89 -1.42
C ASP A 41 4.17 -17.46 -0.41
N PRO A 42 5.25 -16.79 -0.81
CA PRO A 42 6.25 -16.33 0.16
C PRO A 42 5.67 -15.32 1.19
N LEU A 43 4.72 -14.47 0.78
CA LEU A 43 4.07 -13.55 1.69
C LEU A 43 3.11 -14.29 2.66
N CYS A 44 2.35 -15.26 2.15
CA CYS A 44 1.48 -16.10 2.99
C CYS A 44 2.30 -16.80 4.08
N ARG A 45 3.42 -17.40 3.70
CA ARG A 45 4.34 -18.07 4.65
C ARG A 45 4.93 -17.11 5.67
N LEU A 46 5.31 -15.91 5.25
CA LEU A 46 5.80 -14.89 6.19
C LEU A 46 4.73 -14.55 7.22
N ARG A 47 3.49 -14.30 6.80
CA ARG A 47 2.37 -13.99 7.71
C ARG A 47 2.07 -15.15 8.65
N ASP A 48 2.05 -16.39 8.14
CA ASP A 48 1.85 -17.60 8.91
C ASP A 48 2.97 -17.79 9.96
N SER A 49 4.22 -17.56 9.59
CA SER A 49 5.36 -17.62 10.50
C SER A 49 5.32 -16.58 11.63
N LEU A 50 4.58 -15.49 11.42
CA LEU A 50 4.31 -14.46 12.44
C LEU A 50 3.09 -14.78 13.30
N GLY A 51 2.49 -15.96 13.14
CA GLY A 51 1.37 -16.43 13.93
C GLY A 51 -0.01 -16.00 13.43
N LEU A 52 -0.11 -15.42 12.22
CA LEU A 52 -1.39 -15.08 11.63
C LEU A 52 -1.94 -16.25 10.81
N SER A 53 -3.18 -16.62 11.03
CA SER A 53 -3.89 -17.52 10.12
C SER A 53 -4.18 -16.81 8.80
N VAL A 54 -3.76 -17.40 7.67
CA VAL A 54 -3.82 -16.77 6.34
C VAL A 54 -4.79 -17.52 5.45
N LYS A 55 -5.65 -16.78 4.76
CA LYS A 55 -6.45 -17.29 3.63
C LYS A 55 -6.35 -16.36 2.44
N MET A 56 -6.45 -16.96 1.26
CA MET A 56 -6.43 -16.26 -0.01
C MET A 56 -7.62 -16.69 -0.86
N VAL A 57 -8.27 -15.74 -1.51
CA VAL A 57 -9.38 -15.99 -2.43
C VAL A 57 -9.15 -15.23 -3.73
N GLN A 58 -9.46 -15.90 -4.84
CA GLN A 58 -9.41 -15.29 -6.18
C GLN A 58 -10.69 -14.53 -6.48
N THR A 59 -10.58 -13.45 -7.23
CA THR A 59 -11.72 -12.63 -7.66
C THR A 59 -12.75 -13.43 -8.46
N ASP A 60 -12.32 -14.42 -9.24
CA ASP A 60 -13.23 -15.26 -10.05
C ASP A 60 -14.20 -16.07 -9.17
N LEU A 61 -13.70 -16.64 -8.07
CA LEU A 61 -14.54 -17.32 -7.10
C LEU A 61 -15.50 -16.32 -6.41
N ILE A 62 -15.01 -15.15 -6.04
CA ILE A 62 -15.85 -14.11 -5.43
C ILE A 62 -16.99 -13.73 -6.38
N TYR A 63 -16.68 -13.46 -7.64
CA TYR A 63 -17.68 -13.04 -8.63
C TYR A 63 -18.71 -14.14 -8.94
N SER A 64 -18.30 -15.42 -8.84
CA SER A 64 -19.23 -16.54 -9.02
C SER A 64 -20.17 -16.75 -7.84
N VAL A 65 -19.68 -16.50 -6.60
CA VAL A 65 -20.45 -16.72 -5.35
C VAL A 65 -21.32 -15.49 -4.99
N PHE A 66 -20.83 -14.30 -5.31
CA PHE A 66 -21.48 -13.02 -5.01
C PHE A 66 -21.69 -12.20 -6.30
N PRO A 67 -22.49 -12.69 -7.26
CA PRO A 67 -22.68 -11.96 -8.51
C PRO A 67 -23.42 -10.65 -8.25
N ASP A 68 -22.89 -9.55 -8.82
CA ASP A 68 -23.49 -8.23 -8.76
C ASP A 68 -23.24 -7.47 -10.09
N THR A 69 -23.93 -6.38 -10.29
CA THR A 69 -23.75 -5.49 -11.46
C THR A 69 -22.36 -4.83 -11.51
N SER A 70 -21.66 -4.84 -10.38
CA SER A 70 -20.31 -4.27 -10.26
C SER A 70 -19.39 -5.23 -9.52
N ALA A 71 -18.23 -5.51 -10.10
CA ALA A 71 -17.20 -6.33 -9.49
C ALA A 71 -16.72 -5.78 -8.13
N ALA A 72 -16.75 -4.46 -7.94
CA ALA A 72 -16.48 -3.85 -6.65
C ALA A 72 -17.52 -4.24 -5.60
N MET A 73 -18.81 -4.27 -5.95
CA MET A 73 -19.86 -4.69 -5.02
C MET A 73 -19.75 -6.18 -4.68
N SER A 74 -19.42 -7.04 -5.65
CA SER A 74 -19.16 -8.47 -5.38
C SER A 74 -18.08 -8.70 -4.34
N ILE A 75 -16.97 -7.94 -4.41
CA ILE A 75 -15.90 -8.00 -3.40
C ILE A 75 -16.42 -7.51 -2.04
N ARG A 76 -17.18 -6.42 -2.00
CA ARG A 76 -17.76 -5.92 -0.75
C ARG A 76 -18.73 -6.91 -0.13
N LEU A 77 -19.61 -7.54 -0.91
CA LEU A 77 -20.54 -8.57 -0.43
C LEU A 77 -19.79 -9.79 0.12
N CYS A 78 -18.70 -10.18 -0.51
CA CYS A 78 -17.81 -11.22 0.01
C CYS A 78 -17.24 -10.82 1.36
N LEU A 79 -16.69 -9.61 1.49
CA LEU A 79 -16.13 -9.11 2.76
C LEU A 79 -17.19 -8.95 3.85
N GLN A 80 -18.42 -8.52 3.51
CA GLN A 80 -19.53 -8.50 4.44
C GLN A 80 -19.85 -9.90 4.96
N ARG A 81 -19.92 -10.89 4.05
CA ARG A 81 -20.17 -12.28 4.44
C ARG A 81 -19.07 -12.83 5.35
N VAL A 82 -17.82 -12.55 5.02
CA VAL A 82 -16.65 -12.93 5.83
C VAL A 82 -16.73 -12.30 7.21
N TYR A 83 -17.03 -11.01 7.28
CA TYR A 83 -17.15 -10.26 8.52
C TYR A 83 -18.24 -10.81 9.43
N ASP A 84 -19.41 -11.14 8.86
CA ASP A 84 -20.58 -11.55 9.64
C ASP A 84 -20.52 -13.01 10.09
N HIS A 85 -19.83 -13.89 9.35
CA HIS A 85 -20.02 -15.33 9.50
C HIS A 85 -18.75 -16.17 9.69
N TRP A 86 -17.55 -15.63 9.40
CA TRP A 86 -16.36 -16.40 9.71
C TRP A 86 -16.14 -16.50 11.22
N THR A 87 -15.69 -17.67 11.68
CA THR A 87 -15.46 -17.92 13.12
C THR A 87 -14.32 -17.08 13.69
N THR A 88 -13.30 -16.76 12.84
CA THR A 88 -12.31 -15.73 13.09
C THR A 88 -12.44 -14.71 11.98
N ARG A 89 -12.83 -13.49 12.34
CA ARG A 89 -12.91 -12.36 11.40
C ARG A 89 -11.51 -11.90 11.05
N PRO A 90 -11.21 -11.60 9.78
CA PRO A 90 -9.93 -11.00 9.44
C PRO A 90 -9.72 -9.66 10.15
N THR A 91 -8.54 -9.46 10.69
CA THR A 91 -8.07 -8.14 11.09
C THR A 91 -7.52 -7.39 9.87
N TYR A 92 -6.88 -8.12 8.96
CA TYR A 92 -6.18 -7.56 7.81
C TYR A 92 -6.76 -8.09 6.50
N VAL A 93 -6.99 -7.17 5.56
CA VAL A 93 -7.37 -7.47 4.17
C VAL A 93 -6.32 -6.91 3.23
N LEU A 94 -5.78 -7.74 2.34
CA LEU A 94 -4.86 -7.33 1.29
C LEU A 94 -5.50 -7.54 -0.07
N LEU A 95 -5.66 -6.45 -0.83
CA LEU A 95 -6.06 -6.49 -2.23
C LEU A 95 -4.81 -6.58 -3.12
N VAL A 96 -4.74 -7.57 -4.02
CA VAL A 96 -3.61 -7.74 -4.93
C VAL A 96 -4.08 -7.62 -6.37
N GLY A 97 -3.85 -6.46 -6.94
CA GLY A 97 -4.28 -6.07 -8.29
C GLY A 97 -4.51 -4.57 -8.38
N ASP A 98 -4.12 -3.99 -9.50
CA ASP A 98 -4.32 -2.57 -9.78
C ASP A 98 -5.80 -2.28 -10.08
N ALA A 99 -6.19 -1.03 -9.89
CA ALA A 99 -7.49 -0.48 -10.25
C ALA A 99 -7.31 0.57 -11.34
N GLN A 100 -8.01 0.42 -12.44
CA GLN A 100 -7.99 1.38 -13.53
C GLN A 100 -9.28 2.18 -13.59
N ARG A 101 -9.17 3.52 -13.52
CA ARG A 101 -10.32 4.40 -13.67
C ARG A 101 -10.96 4.22 -15.06
N GLY A 102 -12.28 4.09 -15.08
CA GLY A 102 -13.02 3.84 -16.32
C GLY A 102 -12.98 2.38 -16.80
N GLY A 103 -12.36 1.47 -16.06
CA GLY A 103 -12.17 0.07 -16.45
C GLY A 103 -11.00 -0.11 -17.43
N GLY A 104 -10.88 -1.29 -18.00
CA GLY A 104 -9.84 -1.65 -18.96
C GLY A 104 -9.02 -2.85 -18.52
N ALA A 105 -8.00 -3.23 -19.32
CA ALA A 105 -7.25 -4.47 -19.15
C ALA A 105 -6.46 -4.55 -17.82
N ASN A 106 -6.18 -3.42 -17.19
CA ASN A 106 -5.46 -3.37 -15.91
C ASN A 106 -6.38 -3.15 -14.70
N ASN A 107 -7.69 -3.26 -14.86
CA ASN A 107 -8.64 -3.14 -13.75
C ASN A 107 -8.86 -4.50 -13.07
N PHE A 108 -7.82 -5.04 -12.45
CA PHE A 108 -7.80 -6.36 -11.84
C PHE A 108 -8.65 -6.45 -10.57
N ILE A 109 -8.55 -5.45 -9.71
CA ILE A 109 -9.41 -5.27 -8.53
C ILE A 109 -9.92 -3.84 -8.55
N PRO A 110 -11.17 -3.60 -8.98
CA PRO A 110 -11.70 -2.24 -9.09
C PRO A 110 -11.73 -1.53 -7.75
N CYS A 111 -11.68 -0.21 -7.76
CA CYS A 111 -11.91 0.62 -6.57
C CYS A 111 -13.32 1.22 -6.60
N LYS A 112 -13.86 1.57 -5.44
CA LYS A 112 -15.07 2.37 -5.37
C LYS A 112 -14.76 3.81 -5.74
N LEU A 113 -15.55 4.37 -6.65
CA LEU A 113 -15.51 5.79 -6.98
C LEU A 113 -16.66 6.52 -6.28
N PHE A 114 -16.31 7.60 -5.59
CA PHE A 114 -17.27 8.50 -5.00
C PHE A 114 -17.26 9.84 -5.72
N PRO A 115 -18.42 10.54 -5.80
CA PRO A 115 -18.46 11.91 -6.24
C PRO A 115 -17.53 12.76 -5.37
N LYS A 116 -16.77 13.63 -6.00
CA LYS A 116 -15.89 14.56 -5.29
C LYS A 116 -16.73 15.64 -4.65
N PHE A 117 -16.56 15.86 -3.35
CA PHE A 117 -17.00 17.11 -2.74
C PHE A 117 -16.25 18.26 -3.43
N SER A 118 -17.00 19.31 -3.81
CA SER A 118 -16.47 20.46 -4.53
C SER A 118 -15.34 21.15 -3.77
N TYR A 119 -14.11 20.72 -4.03
CA TYR A 119 -12.92 21.47 -3.63
C TYR A 119 -12.46 22.29 -4.85
N PRO A 120 -12.44 23.61 -4.80
CA PRO A 120 -12.20 24.44 -5.98
C PRO A 120 -10.82 24.25 -6.62
N TYR A 121 -9.89 23.60 -5.97
CA TYR A 121 -8.50 23.40 -6.46
C TYR A 121 -8.22 22.00 -7.04
N ALA A 122 -9.20 21.18 -7.23
CA ALA A 122 -8.96 19.78 -7.56
C ALA A 122 -9.02 19.49 -9.07
N GLY A 123 -8.36 20.28 -9.89
CA GLY A 123 -7.95 19.90 -11.24
C GLY A 123 -8.95 19.14 -12.12
N GLY A 124 -10.26 19.46 -12.05
CA GLY A 124 -11.26 18.85 -12.93
C GLY A 124 -11.63 17.39 -12.62
N LEU A 125 -11.07 16.76 -11.57
CA LEU A 125 -11.48 15.43 -11.17
C LEU A 125 -12.85 15.48 -10.49
N THR A 126 -13.83 14.74 -11.02
CA THR A 126 -15.20 14.69 -10.51
C THR A 126 -15.43 13.57 -9.51
N GLN A 127 -14.45 12.69 -9.32
CA GLN A 127 -14.55 11.51 -8.47
C GLN A 127 -13.22 11.22 -7.77
N HIS A 128 -13.28 10.66 -6.56
CA HIS A 128 -12.13 10.09 -5.85
C HIS A 128 -12.32 8.59 -5.64
N SER A 129 -11.23 7.84 -5.62
CA SER A 129 -11.22 6.41 -5.34
C SER A 129 -10.88 6.14 -3.89
N THR A 130 -11.43 5.06 -3.32
CA THR A 130 -11.05 4.57 -2.00
C THR A 130 -11.24 3.06 -1.90
N ASP A 131 -10.36 2.41 -1.15
CA ASP A 131 -10.48 1.01 -0.76
C ASP A 131 -11.16 0.85 0.60
N ASN A 132 -11.18 1.89 1.45
CA ASN A 132 -11.84 1.83 2.76
C ASN A 132 -13.31 1.43 2.68
N TRP A 133 -13.98 1.79 1.62
CA TRP A 133 -15.37 1.40 1.38
C TRP A 133 -15.59 -0.12 1.40
N TYR A 134 -14.60 -0.91 1.01
CA TYR A 134 -14.70 -2.38 1.06
C TYR A 134 -14.85 -2.92 2.47
N VAL A 135 -14.32 -2.23 3.45
CA VAL A 135 -14.19 -2.67 4.84
C VAL A 135 -14.90 -1.75 5.85
N THR A 136 -15.75 -0.85 5.39
CA THR A 136 -16.72 -0.12 6.20
C THR A 136 -18.02 -0.93 6.18
N LEU A 137 -18.16 -1.91 7.07
CA LEU A 137 -19.12 -3.00 6.98
C LEU A 137 -20.22 -2.91 8.04
N GLU A 138 -19.91 -2.37 9.22
CA GLU A 138 -20.82 -2.25 10.35
C GLU A 138 -21.22 -0.79 10.61
N GLY A 139 -22.45 -0.58 11.08
CA GLY A 139 -22.95 0.75 11.40
C GLY A 139 -23.27 1.62 10.17
N ASN A 140 -23.34 2.93 10.38
CA ASN A 140 -23.62 3.94 9.36
C ASN A 140 -22.62 5.10 9.46
N ASP A 141 -21.36 4.76 9.62
CA ASP A 141 -20.27 5.73 9.67
C ASP A 141 -19.28 5.51 8.50
N SER A 142 -18.13 6.17 8.55
CA SER A 142 -17.07 6.06 7.56
C SER A 142 -15.80 5.44 8.12
N ILE A 143 -15.88 4.79 9.28
CA ILE A 143 -14.76 4.17 9.98
C ILE A 143 -14.59 2.75 9.42
N PRO A 144 -13.40 2.37 8.93
CA PRO A 144 -13.15 0.99 8.51
C PRO A 144 -13.19 0.01 9.69
N ASP A 145 -13.90 -1.09 9.53
CA ASP A 145 -14.00 -2.17 10.53
C ASP A 145 -12.84 -3.17 10.45
N LEU A 146 -12.14 -3.19 9.32
CA LEU A 146 -10.95 -4.01 9.07
C LEU A 146 -9.82 -3.12 8.54
N ILE A 147 -8.58 -3.55 8.71
CA ILE A 147 -7.41 -2.87 8.14
C ILE A 147 -7.23 -3.35 6.70
N ILE A 148 -7.30 -2.45 5.75
CA ILE A 148 -7.16 -2.77 4.33
C ILE A 148 -5.93 -2.12 3.71
N GLY A 149 -5.24 -2.89 2.85
CA GLY A 149 -4.14 -2.40 2.03
C GLY A 149 -4.24 -2.96 0.61
N ARG A 150 -3.50 -2.34 -0.32
CA ARG A 150 -3.46 -2.78 -1.73
C ARG A 150 -2.02 -2.87 -2.24
N LEU A 151 -1.73 -3.96 -2.97
CA LEU A 151 -0.60 -4.03 -3.90
C LEU A 151 -1.14 -3.70 -5.30
N PRO A 152 -0.91 -2.48 -5.82
CA PRO A 152 -1.43 -2.04 -7.12
C PRO A 152 -0.55 -2.60 -8.24
N VAL A 153 -0.64 -3.90 -8.47
CA VAL A 153 0.15 -4.65 -9.46
C VAL A 153 -0.68 -4.98 -10.69
N ASN A 154 -0.02 -5.02 -11.85
CA ASN A 154 -0.64 -5.37 -13.12
C ASN A 154 0.12 -6.47 -13.90
N THR A 155 1.18 -7.03 -13.32
CA THR A 155 1.92 -8.18 -13.86
C THR A 155 2.42 -9.07 -12.73
N ALA A 156 2.61 -10.37 -13.03
CA ALA A 156 3.20 -11.34 -12.10
C ALA A 156 4.60 -10.91 -11.62
N ALA A 157 5.43 -10.40 -12.52
CA ALA A 157 6.78 -9.92 -12.17
C ALA A 157 6.78 -8.74 -11.18
N ARG A 158 5.84 -7.80 -11.33
CA ARG A 158 5.67 -6.70 -10.35
C ARG A 158 5.15 -7.21 -9.02
N THR A 159 4.25 -8.19 -9.05
CA THR A 159 3.76 -8.84 -7.81
C THR A 159 4.91 -9.47 -7.05
N GLU A 160 5.72 -10.28 -7.73
CA GLU A 160 6.91 -10.91 -7.15
C GLU A 160 7.88 -9.87 -6.58
N SER A 161 8.17 -8.82 -7.33
CA SER A 161 9.06 -7.73 -6.89
C SER A 161 8.56 -7.03 -5.63
N LEU A 162 7.24 -6.75 -5.51
CA LEU A 162 6.67 -6.12 -4.32
C LEU A 162 6.62 -7.09 -3.14
N VAL A 163 6.29 -8.35 -3.35
CA VAL A 163 6.33 -9.39 -2.30
C VAL A 163 7.74 -9.52 -1.74
N ASN A 164 8.75 -9.64 -2.61
CA ASN A 164 10.14 -9.71 -2.20
C ASN A 164 10.60 -8.44 -1.45
N LYS A 165 10.13 -7.27 -1.87
CA LYS A 165 10.40 -6.01 -1.18
C LYS A 165 9.83 -5.99 0.24
N ILE A 166 8.58 -6.46 0.43
CA ILE A 166 7.94 -6.56 1.74
C ILE A 166 8.70 -7.53 2.64
N ILE A 167 9.00 -8.73 2.12
CA ILE A 167 9.74 -9.74 2.88
C ILE A 167 11.10 -9.19 3.31
N ARG A 168 11.84 -8.58 2.37
CA ARG A 168 13.14 -7.99 2.68
C ARG A 168 13.04 -6.90 3.74
N TYR A 169 12.05 -6.02 3.65
CA TYR A 169 11.84 -4.95 4.62
C TYR A 169 11.56 -5.51 6.03
N GLU A 170 10.76 -6.57 6.13
CA GLU A 170 10.33 -7.12 7.41
C GLU A 170 11.32 -8.14 8.02
N THR A 171 12.20 -8.74 7.22
CA THR A 171 13.12 -9.80 7.69
C THR A 171 14.59 -9.40 7.72
N GLN A 172 14.95 -8.27 7.09
CA GLN A 172 16.34 -7.79 7.04
C GLN A 172 16.45 -6.48 7.80
N ASP A 173 17.45 -6.42 8.69
CA ASP A 173 17.81 -5.22 9.44
C ASP A 173 19.27 -4.85 9.12
N PRO A 174 19.55 -4.20 7.97
CA PRO A 174 20.89 -3.76 7.64
C PRO A 174 21.44 -2.81 8.69
N PRO A 175 22.72 -2.87 9.04
CA PRO A 175 23.31 -1.99 10.03
C PRO A 175 23.27 -0.53 9.59
N GLY A 176 23.17 0.40 10.54
CA GLY A 176 23.19 1.84 10.28
C GLY A 176 22.11 2.61 11.06
N LEU A 177 22.12 3.92 10.89
CA LEU A 177 21.18 4.83 11.56
C LEU A 177 19.89 5.04 10.74
N TRP A 178 19.68 4.31 9.66
CA TRP A 178 18.55 4.50 8.77
C TRP A 178 17.19 4.39 9.48
N HIS A 179 17.06 3.49 10.48
CA HIS A 179 15.84 3.28 11.27
C HIS A 179 15.52 4.45 12.24
N ARG A 180 16.43 5.40 12.37
CA ARG A 180 16.28 6.66 13.13
C ARG A 180 16.45 7.90 12.26
N THR A 181 16.42 7.75 10.94
CA THR A 181 16.57 8.84 9.99
C THR A 181 15.27 9.07 9.23
N VAL A 182 14.73 10.26 9.32
CA VAL A 182 13.48 10.68 8.66
C VAL A 182 13.80 11.72 7.61
N LEU A 183 13.23 11.58 6.42
CA LEU A 183 13.30 12.58 5.36
C LEU A 183 12.00 13.40 5.34
N LEU A 184 12.13 14.70 5.50
CA LEU A 184 11.05 15.66 5.25
C LEU A 184 11.30 16.38 3.94
N ASN A 185 10.36 16.27 3.02
CA ASN A 185 10.35 17.12 1.86
C ASN A 185 9.11 18.04 1.87
N SER A 186 9.26 19.27 1.39
CA SER A 186 8.16 20.21 1.36
C SER A 186 8.26 21.18 0.21
N SER A 187 7.12 21.48 -0.39
CA SER A 187 6.95 22.65 -1.26
C SER A 187 6.93 23.93 -0.44
N THR A 188 7.28 25.06 -1.06
CA THR A 188 7.38 26.38 -0.40
C THR A 188 6.10 26.78 0.33
N ASP A 189 4.94 26.48 -0.23
CA ASP A 189 3.63 26.78 0.35
C ASP A 189 3.27 25.91 1.58
N ARG A 190 4.06 24.86 1.87
CA ARG A 190 3.82 23.91 2.95
C ARG A 190 4.94 23.76 3.97
N GLU A 191 6.04 24.51 3.80
CA GLU A 191 7.24 24.39 4.66
C GLU A 191 6.97 24.64 6.15
N VAL A 192 6.08 25.59 6.47
CA VAL A 192 5.71 25.89 7.87
C VAL A 192 5.08 24.68 8.53
N TYR A 193 4.22 23.96 7.79
CA TYR A 193 3.60 22.75 8.32
C TYR A 193 4.63 21.63 8.52
N ALA A 194 5.48 21.36 7.52
CA ALA A 194 6.52 20.33 7.61
C ALA A 194 7.49 20.61 8.76
N THR A 195 7.92 21.87 8.91
CA THR A 195 8.88 22.27 9.95
C THR A 195 8.26 22.26 11.35
N GLY A 196 7.08 22.86 11.51
CA GLY A 196 6.45 23.05 12.83
C GLY A 196 5.89 21.76 13.43
N TYR A 197 5.21 20.96 12.62
CA TYR A 197 4.49 19.78 13.13
C TYR A 197 5.31 18.49 13.01
N VAL A 198 5.92 18.22 11.87
CA VAL A 198 6.59 16.93 11.62
C VAL A 198 7.98 16.93 12.23
N ALA A 199 8.83 17.91 11.92
CA ALA A 199 10.19 17.97 12.47
C ALA A 199 10.19 18.12 13.99
N GLY A 200 9.28 18.92 14.52
CA GLY A 200 9.12 19.14 15.96
C GLY A 200 8.76 17.88 16.74
N PHE A 201 8.16 16.88 16.07
CA PHE A 201 7.84 15.60 16.69
C PHE A 201 9.07 14.67 16.77
N PHE A 202 9.86 14.55 15.71
CA PHE A 202 10.95 13.59 15.62
C PHE A 202 12.25 14.07 16.30
N GLN A 203 12.60 15.35 16.17
CA GLN A 203 13.86 15.87 16.70
C GLN A 203 14.01 15.72 18.23
N PRO A 204 13.00 16.00 19.06
CA PRO A 204 13.09 15.79 20.51
C PRO A 204 13.25 14.31 20.90
N ALA A 205 12.78 13.36 20.06
CA ALA A 205 12.97 11.93 20.25
C ALA A 205 14.40 11.46 19.94
N GLY A 206 15.28 12.37 19.49
CA GLY A 206 16.65 12.06 19.12
C GLY A 206 16.81 11.44 17.74
N ASP A 207 15.80 11.58 16.87
CA ASP A 207 15.87 11.12 15.49
C ASP A 207 16.59 12.12 14.59
N SER A 208 17.30 11.60 13.59
CA SER A 208 17.91 12.43 12.55
C SER A 208 16.85 12.86 11.55
N VAL A 209 16.73 14.15 11.30
CA VAL A 209 15.76 14.72 10.36
C VAL A 209 16.47 15.40 9.21
N ILE A 210 16.43 14.77 8.03
CA ILE A 210 16.90 15.36 6.77
C ILE A 210 15.79 16.24 6.21
N LYS A 211 16.06 17.53 6.03
CA LYS A 211 15.10 18.49 5.47
C LYS A 211 15.51 18.87 4.04
N ILE A 212 14.62 18.59 3.08
CA ILE A 212 14.79 18.99 1.67
C ILE A 212 13.56 19.79 1.27
N TYR A 213 13.66 21.09 1.36
CA TYR A 213 12.57 22.03 1.06
C TYR A 213 12.81 22.74 -0.28
N GLU A 214 11.73 23.05 -0.96
CA GLU A 214 11.78 23.71 -2.26
C GLU A 214 12.54 25.05 -2.21
N SER A 215 12.39 25.83 -1.12
CA SER A 215 13.10 27.09 -0.90
C SER A 215 14.63 26.96 -0.82
N GLN A 216 15.14 25.73 -0.62
CA GLN A 216 16.57 25.47 -0.40
C GLN A 216 17.36 25.21 -1.68
N GLY A 217 16.76 25.29 -2.87
CA GLY A 217 17.48 25.00 -4.08
C GLY A 217 16.66 25.14 -5.36
N ASN A 218 17.11 24.48 -6.40
CA ASN A 218 16.44 24.35 -7.69
C ASN A 218 16.24 22.86 -8.05
N THR A 219 15.48 22.59 -9.09
CA THR A 219 15.15 21.22 -9.50
C THR A 219 16.36 20.27 -9.55
N PRO A 220 17.50 20.58 -10.22
CA PRO A 220 18.64 19.68 -10.23
C PRO A 220 19.22 19.39 -8.86
N SER A 221 19.41 20.42 -8.01
CA SER A 221 19.99 20.25 -6.67
C SER A 221 19.05 19.52 -5.71
N LEU A 222 17.76 19.81 -5.77
CA LEU A 222 16.74 19.16 -4.93
C LEU A 222 16.62 17.65 -5.25
N ARG A 223 16.59 17.31 -6.54
CA ARG A 223 16.55 15.91 -6.98
C ARG A 223 17.81 15.15 -6.54
N THR A 224 18.99 15.73 -6.72
CA THR A 224 20.26 15.14 -6.28
C THR A 224 20.26 14.86 -4.78
N ARG A 225 19.80 15.82 -3.96
CA ARG A 225 19.72 15.66 -2.50
C ARG A 225 18.75 14.55 -2.07
N HIS A 226 17.62 14.41 -2.77
CA HIS A 226 16.69 13.30 -2.51
C HIS A 226 17.32 11.95 -2.82
N VAL A 227 17.98 11.79 -3.98
CA VAL A 227 18.70 10.55 -4.32
C VAL A 227 19.76 10.23 -3.27
N GLN A 228 20.54 11.21 -2.83
CA GLN A 228 21.54 11.01 -1.78
C GLN A 228 20.90 10.57 -0.45
N ALA A 229 19.83 11.23 0.00
CA ALA A 229 19.13 10.88 1.22
C ALA A 229 18.56 9.45 1.18
N PHE A 230 17.95 9.05 0.06
CA PHE A 230 17.48 7.68 -0.12
C PHE A 230 18.62 6.66 -0.10
N ASN A 231 19.72 6.94 -0.78
CA ASN A 231 20.87 6.03 -0.83
C ASN A 231 21.63 5.92 0.50
N GLN A 232 21.59 6.95 1.35
CA GLN A 232 22.06 6.89 2.73
C GLN A 232 21.17 6.02 3.64
N GLY A 233 19.91 5.87 3.28
CA GLY A 233 18.90 5.14 4.03
C GLY A 233 18.10 6.03 4.96
N VAL A 234 16.78 5.93 4.84
CA VAL A 234 15.80 6.61 5.70
C VAL A 234 14.66 5.64 6.01
N VAL A 235 14.13 5.70 7.24
CA VAL A 235 13.01 4.83 7.65
C VAL A 235 11.67 5.37 7.17
N MET A 236 11.52 6.69 7.16
CA MET A 236 10.28 7.36 6.79
C MET A 236 10.54 8.56 5.90
N VAL A 237 9.61 8.80 5.00
CA VAL A 237 9.54 10.01 4.17
C VAL A 237 8.19 10.68 4.40
N PHE A 238 8.21 11.93 4.81
CA PHE A 238 7.03 12.78 4.83
C PHE A 238 7.11 13.79 3.69
N ALA A 239 6.24 13.59 2.70
CA ALA A 239 6.14 14.46 1.54
C ALA A 239 4.96 15.43 1.71
N CYS A 240 5.28 16.68 2.06
CA CYS A 240 4.33 17.79 2.17
C CYS A 240 4.42 18.64 0.90
N CYS A 241 3.97 18.11 -0.24
CA CYS A 241 4.10 18.73 -1.54
C CYS A 241 3.00 18.26 -2.49
N HIS A 242 2.98 18.79 -3.69
CA HIS A 242 2.04 18.37 -4.72
C HIS A 242 2.56 17.12 -5.46
N GLY A 243 1.62 16.33 -5.98
CA GLY A 243 1.90 15.20 -6.87
C GLY A 243 1.40 15.48 -8.29
N THR A 244 2.05 14.90 -9.31
CA THR A 244 1.66 15.06 -10.72
C THR A 244 1.70 13.75 -11.51
N GLN A 245 1.21 13.80 -12.74
CA GLN A 245 1.36 12.79 -13.77
C GLN A 245 2.19 13.34 -14.94
N PRO A 246 3.30 12.71 -15.33
CA PRO A 246 3.91 11.52 -14.72
C PRO A 246 4.36 11.76 -13.28
N PRO A 247 4.52 10.70 -12.46
CA PRO A 247 4.72 10.84 -11.02
C PRO A 247 5.94 11.68 -10.65
N ALA A 248 5.69 12.77 -9.93
CA ALA A 248 6.72 13.60 -9.32
C ALA A 248 6.19 14.29 -8.06
N TRP A 249 7.08 14.58 -7.11
CA TRP A 249 6.86 15.52 -6.03
C TRP A 249 7.31 16.91 -6.49
N TYR A 250 6.45 17.89 -6.41
CA TYR A 250 6.75 19.25 -6.85
C TYR A 250 6.10 20.30 -5.95
N GLY A 251 6.65 21.51 -6.00
CA GLY A 251 6.08 22.71 -5.45
C GLY A 251 5.77 23.74 -6.52
N PRO A 252 5.37 24.96 -6.15
CA PRO A 252 5.04 26.03 -7.09
C PRO A 252 6.13 26.37 -8.12
N ASN A 253 7.40 26.19 -7.74
CA ASN A 253 8.53 26.61 -8.56
C ASN A 253 9.36 25.45 -9.12
N TYR A 254 9.51 24.34 -8.37
CA TYR A 254 10.48 23.30 -8.69
C TYR A 254 9.95 21.89 -8.47
N THR A 255 10.49 20.95 -9.26
CA THR A 255 10.35 19.51 -9.00
C THR A 255 11.34 19.08 -7.94
N LEU A 256 10.83 18.45 -6.89
CA LEU A 256 11.61 17.97 -5.76
C LEU A 256 12.22 16.60 -6.03
N PHE A 257 11.41 15.66 -6.55
CA PHE A 257 11.80 14.30 -6.89
C PHE A 257 10.82 13.74 -7.93
N SER A 258 11.27 12.86 -8.82
CA SER A 258 10.41 12.31 -9.87
C SER A 258 10.73 10.84 -10.19
N TYR A 259 9.86 10.20 -10.95
CA TYR A 259 10.07 8.84 -11.43
C TYR A 259 11.39 8.69 -12.24
N LEU A 260 11.90 9.76 -12.84
CA LEU A 260 13.18 9.79 -13.56
C LEU A 260 14.40 9.63 -12.65
N ASP A 261 14.24 9.82 -11.34
CA ASP A 261 15.30 9.66 -10.34
C ASP A 261 15.42 8.24 -9.83
N ILE A 262 14.37 7.42 -10.00
CA ILE A 262 14.32 6.05 -9.50
C ILE A 262 15.50 5.18 -9.98
N PRO A 263 15.94 5.25 -11.26
CA PRO A 263 17.11 4.47 -11.72
C PRO A 263 18.43 4.81 -11.00
N SER A 264 18.49 5.98 -10.34
CA SER A 264 19.68 6.43 -9.58
C SER A 264 19.65 5.96 -8.11
N LEU A 265 18.58 5.28 -7.69
CA LEU A 265 18.47 4.76 -6.33
C LEU A 265 19.23 3.45 -6.20
N ALA A 266 20.12 3.40 -5.21
CA ALA A 266 20.90 2.22 -4.82
C ALA A 266 20.72 1.89 -3.33
N ASN A 267 19.59 2.33 -2.75
CA ASN A 267 19.31 2.19 -1.33
C ASN A 267 19.13 0.72 -0.92
N ALA A 268 19.79 0.34 0.16
CA ALA A 268 19.68 -0.99 0.75
C ALA A 268 18.39 -1.19 1.56
N VAL A 269 17.78 -0.10 2.01
CA VAL A 269 16.57 -0.07 2.85
C VAL A 269 15.44 0.67 2.15
N TYR A 270 14.20 0.33 2.49
CA TYR A 270 13.01 0.92 1.87
C TYR A 270 12.25 1.77 2.89
N PRO A 271 12.04 3.06 2.65
CA PRO A 271 11.27 3.89 3.55
C PRO A 271 9.77 3.64 3.43
N VAL A 272 9.05 3.89 4.52
CA VAL A 272 7.60 4.10 4.48
C VAL A 272 7.37 5.57 4.09
N SER A 273 6.54 5.81 3.08
CA SER A 273 6.25 7.16 2.61
C SER A 273 4.83 7.59 2.98
N PHE A 274 4.74 8.75 3.63
CA PHE A 274 3.49 9.46 3.89
C PHE A 274 3.43 10.69 3.02
N GLN A 275 2.34 10.85 2.27
CA GLN A 275 2.16 11.99 1.40
C GLN A 275 0.92 12.78 1.81
N ARG A 276 1.09 14.09 1.95
CA ARG A 276 0.02 15.05 2.08
C ARG A 276 0.01 15.95 0.84
N GLY A 277 -0.99 15.74 0.00
CA GLY A 277 -1.25 16.51 -1.21
C GLY A 277 -2.21 17.69 -0.97
#